data_7c3be327fb055ab9c2dd7cf84a488642
#
_entry.id   7c3be327fb055ab9c2dd7cf84a488642
#
_cell.length_a   1.000
_cell.length_b   1.000
_cell.length_c   1.000
_cell.angle_alpha   90.00
_cell.angle_beta   90.00
_cell.angle_gamma   90.00
#
_symmetry.space_group_name_H-M   'P 1'
#
loop_
_entity.id
_entity.type
_entity.pdbx_description
1 polymer ?
#
loop_
_entity_poly.entity_id
_entity_poly.type
_entity_poly.pdbx_seq_one_letter_code
_entity_poly.pdbx_strand_id
1 'polypeptide(L)'
;MPTCYLWDMTQPVLPNALARRLFLHRHALAEAPTGPAAGEDLAALIRRIGFVQVDSITTVERAHHMILFSRRQTYRPPALKRLLERDRALWEHWTHDASVLPVETFPYWKHRFARDSARLHANWRRWFRDGYEAQFDTILNRIATDGPVTSSDVGEGEARGKGGWWDWHPSKTALEWLWRTGQLAITRRDGFQKVYDLTERVLPDRLLRTEVPFEAKVDWACSTALDHLGFATASELQAYWNAIPPDAVKPWVAAAVARGEVLEIAVQGADGTLRKAFARPDVRDAAESAPTPTSRLRLLSPFDPALRDRKRTEFLFGFYYRIEVFVPEARRRWGYYVFPALEGDRLVGRVDAKAHRTENTLRVRAYWPEAGQRLTRARGEKLDAELHRLARFAGCERVEYLPGWQRDHLHA
;
A
#
# COMPACT_ATOMS: atom_id res chain seq x y z
N MET A 1 -8.60 39.14 -2.34
CA MET A 1 -9.95 38.87 -2.89
C MET A 1 -10.04 37.39 -3.18
N PRO A 2 -10.98 36.62 -2.61
CA PRO A 2 -11.13 35.21 -2.97
C PRO A 2 -11.74 35.16 -4.38
N THR A 3 -11.03 34.53 -5.29
CA THR A 3 -11.51 34.21 -6.64
C THR A 3 -12.67 33.24 -6.50
N CYS A 4 -13.89 33.74 -6.68
CA CYS A 4 -15.09 32.93 -6.78
C CYS A 4 -15.02 32.16 -8.09
N TYR A 5 -14.57 30.89 -8.06
CA TYR A 5 -14.69 29.99 -9.22
C TYR A 5 -16.16 29.60 -9.34
N LEU A 6 -16.81 30.17 -10.33
CA LEU A 6 -18.17 29.80 -10.74
C LEU A 6 -18.17 28.31 -11.12
N TRP A 7 -18.99 27.55 -10.45
CA TRP A 7 -19.40 26.24 -10.90
C TRP A 7 -20.29 26.45 -12.14
N ASP A 8 -19.71 26.35 -13.33
CA ASP A 8 -20.47 26.26 -14.54
C ASP A 8 -21.26 24.95 -14.52
N MET A 9 -22.55 25.00 -14.82
CA MET A 9 -23.51 23.90 -14.70
C MET A 9 -23.20 22.65 -15.56
N THR A 10 -22.09 22.64 -16.32
CA THR A 10 -21.76 21.55 -17.22
C THR A 10 -20.82 20.50 -16.66
N GLN A 11 -19.84 20.83 -15.81
CA GLN A 11 -18.99 19.86 -15.09
C GLN A 11 -18.14 20.55 -13.99
N PRO A 12 -18.32 20.17 -12.70
CA PRO A 12 -17.55 20.80 -11.64
C PRO A 12 -16.06 20.45 -11.72
N VAL A 13 -15.19 21.48 -11.57
CA VAL A 13 -13.73 21.31 -11.60
C VAL A 13 -13.17 21.33 -10.17
N LEU A 14 -12.44 20.29 -9.80
CA LEU A 14 -11.66 20.24 -8.56
C LEU A 14 -10.23 20.73 -8.83
N PRO A 15 -9.82 21.91 -8.33
CA PRO A 15 -8.49 22.46 -8.53
C PRO A 15 -7.40 21.54 -7.95
N ASN A 16 -6.23 21.51 -8.58
CA ASN A 16 -5.13 20.62 -8.19
C ASN A 16 -4.72 20.75 -6.71
N ALA A 17 -4.66 21.96 -6.17
CA ALA A 17 -4.32 22.16 -4.76
C ALA A 17 -5.33 21.52 -3.80
N LEU A 18 -6.63 21.64 -4.08
CA LEU A 18 -7.69 20.98 -3.31
C LEU A 18 -7.68 19.46 -3.51
N ALA A 19 -7.45 19.00 -4.74
CA ALA A 19 -7.33 17.58 -5.05
C ALA A 19 -6.19 16.91 -4.26
N ARG A 20 -4.99 17.53 -4.23
CA ARG A 20 -3.86 17.04 -3.41
C ARG A 20 -4.19 17.06 -1.92
N ARG A 21 -4.78 18.14 -1.42
CA ARG A 21 -5.13 18.29 -0.01
C ARG A 21 -6.11 17.19 0.44
N LEU A 22 -7.19 16.96 -0.32
CA LEU A 22 -8.16 15.92 -0.05
C LEU A 22 -7.50 14.52 -0.10
N PHE A 23 -6.71 14.24 -1.14
CA PHE A 23 -6.03 12.97 -1.31
C PHE A 23 -5.05 12.67 -0.15
N LEU A 24 -4.25 13.64 0.25
CA LEU A 24 -3.33 13.49 1.38
C LEU A 24 -4.08 13.30 2.70
N HIS A 25 -5.21 14.01 2.87
CA HIS A 25 -6.06 13.83 4.04
C HIS A 25 -6.64 12.41 4.10
N ARG A 26 -7.20 11.89 3.00
CA ARG A 26 -7.72 10.51 2.93
C ARG A 26 -6.64 9.47 3.26
N HIS A 27 -5.40 9.73 2.88
CA HIS A 27 -4.26 8.86 3.17
C HIS A 27 -3.57 9.14 4.53
N ALA A 28 -4.18 9.93 5.41
CA ALA A 28 -3.63 10.35 6.72
C ALA A 28 -2.22 10.98 6.62
N LEU A 29 -1.97 11.74 5.57
CA LEU A 29 -0.71 12.44 5.30
C LEU A 29 -0.84 13.97 5.40
N ALA A 30 -2.04 14.52 5.57
CA ALA A 30 -2.23 15.95 5.78
C ALA A 30 -1.91 16.36 7.23
N GLU A 31 -2.27 15.53 8.20
CA GLU A 31 -2.10 15.79 9.63
C GLU A 31 -0.65 15.59 10.09
N ALA A 32 -0.32 16.17 11.25
CA ALA A 32 0.95 15.89 11.91
C ALA A 32 1.05 14.38 12.28
N PRO A 33 2.23 13.74 12.11
CA PRO A 33 2.39 12.31 12.39
C PRO A 33 2.52 12.03 13.89
N THR A 34 1.64 12.62 14.67
CA THR A 34 1.54 12.50 16.13
C THR A 34 0.32 11.65 16.51
N GLY A 35 0.15 11.40 17.79
CA GLY A 35 -0.99 10.65 18.32
C GLY A 35 -0.71 9.16 18.52
N PRO A 36 -1.68 8.43 19.05
CA PRO A 36 -1.53 7.02 19.41
C PRO A 36 -1.42 6.13 18.17
N ALA A 37 -0.68 5.03 18.29
CA ALA A 37 -0.41 4.10 17.20
C ALA A 37 -0.42 2.63 17.70
N ALA A 38 -1.37 2.29 18.56
CA ALA A 38 -1.59 0.95 19.07
C ALA A 38 -3.09 0.68 19.24
N GLY A 39 -3.47 -0.58 19.36
CA GLY A 39 -4.86 -1.00 19.56
C GLY A 39 -5.80 -0.43 18.50
N GLU A 40 -6.96 0.06 18.93
CA GLU A 40 -7.99 0.58 18.01
C GLU A 40 -7.52 1.81 17.20
N ASP A 41 -6.69 2.68 17.75
CA ASP A 41 -6.17 3.84 17.01
C ASP A 41 -5.35 3.43 15.78
N LEU A 42 -4.53 2.38 15.93
CA LEU A 42 -3.77 1.83 14.80
C LEU A 42 -4.68 1.09 13.81
N ALA A 43 -5.66 0.34 14.30
CA ALA A 43 -6.64 -0.33 13.44
C ALA A 43 -7.47 0.68 12.65
N ALA A 44 -7.93 1.76 13.28
CA ALA A 44 -8.67 2.86 12.65
C ALA A 44 -7.82 3.57 11.58
N LEU A 45 -6.52 3.79 11.85
CA LEU A 45 -5.61 4.32 10.83
C LEU A 45 -5.52 3.40 9.60
N ILE A 46 -5.41 2.08 9.82
CA ILE A 46 -5.31 1.11 8.71
C ILE A 46 -6.64 1.05 7.94
N ARG A 47 -7.80 1.09 8.62
CA ARG A 47 -9.11 1.22 7.96
C ARG A 47 -9.18 2.49 7.11
N ARG A 48 -8.70 3.63 7.61
CA ARG A 48 -8.71 4.90 6.89
C ARG A 48 -7.88 4.88 5.61
N ILE A 49 -6.74 4.19 5.59
CA ILE A 49 -5.89 4.08 4.40
C ILE A 49 -6.18 2.84 3.55
N GLY A 50 -7.09 1.99 4.01
CA GLY A 50 -7.61 0.79 3.35
C GLY A 50 -6.74 -0.44 3.51
N PHE A 51 -5.46 -0.37 3.20
CA PHE A 51 -4.51 -1.49 3.33
C PHE A 51 -3.08 -0.99 3.55
N VAL A 52 -2.22 -1.90 4.01
CA VAL A 52 -0.78 -1.65 4.20
C VAL A 52 0.01 -2.75 3.50
N GLN A 53 0.71 -2.41 2.43
CA GLN A 53 1.50 -3.40 1.68
C GLN A 53 2.64 -3.97 2.52
N VAL A 54 2.77 -5.29 2.49
CA VAL A 54 3.83 -6.04 3.17
C VAL A 54 4.93 -6.38 2.17
N ASP A 55 6.16 -6.00 2.48
CA ASP A 55 7.31 -6.30 1.65
C ASP A 55 8.52 -6.70 2.50
N SER A 56 9.39 -7.53 1.92
CA SER A 56 10.57 -8.09 2.59
C SER A 56 11.78 -7.15 2.60
N ILE A 57 11.82 -6.17 1.70
CA ILE A 57 12.97 -5.27 1.56
C ILE A 57 13.12 -4.39 2.80
N THR A 58 14.32 -4.41 3.37
CA THR A 58 14.69 -3.70 4.61
C THR A 58 15.92 -2.82 4.39
N THR A 59 15.80 -1.78 3.57
CA THR A 59 16.92 -0.80 3.46
C THR A 59 17.02 0.07 4.71
N VAL A 60 15.91 0.60 5.19
CA VAL A 60 15.78 1.29 6.49
C VAL A 60 14.91 0.44 7.40
N GLU A 61 13.65 0.25 7.05
CA GLU A 61 12.73 -0.68 7.69
C GLU A 61 11.75 -1.21 6.61
N ARG A 62 11.03 -2.31 6.91
CA ARG A 62 10.08 -2.91 5.96
C ARG A 62 8.96 -1.93 5.58
N ALA A 63 8.44 -2.08 4.37
CA ALA A 63 7.45 -1.18 3.79
C ALA A 63 6.26 -0.90 4.72
N HIS A 64 5.64 -1.94 5.29
CA HIS A 64 4.48 -1.79 6.19
C HIS A 64 4.80 -0.98 7.45
N HIS A 65 5.99 -1.13 7.99
CA HIS A 65 6.43 -0.34 9.14
C HIS A 65 6.72 1.12 8.76
N MET A 66 7.33 1.36 7.61
CA MET A 66 7.56 2.71 7.08
C MET A 66 6.25 3.44 6.78
N ILE A 67 5.26 2.76 6.18
CA ILE A 67 3.92 3.30 5.87
C ILE A 67 3.24 3.78 7.16
N LEU A 68 3.26 2.98 8.22
CA LEU A 68 2.63 3.32 9.49
C LEU A 68 3.40 4.41 10.24
N PHE A 69 4.73 4.33 10.26
CA PHE A 69 5.59 5.31 10.90
C PHE A 69 5.49 6.71 10.26
N SER A 70 5.38 6.81 8.96
CA SER A 70 5.20 8.09 8.28
C SER A 70 3.92 8.82 8.69
N ARG A 71 2.94 8.11 9.23
CA ARG A 71 1.65 8.65 9.70
C ARG A 71 1.57 8.81 11.21
N ARG A 72 2.27 7.97 11.97
CA ARG A 72 2.30 7.98 13.45
C ARG A 72 3.72 7.63 13.92
N GLN A 73 4.49 8.61 14.34
CA GLN A 73 5.88 8.40 14.75
C GLN A 73 6.01 7.73 16.14
N THR A 74 4.90 7.61 16.86
CA THR A 74 4.78 6.77 18.05
C THR A 74 4.64 5.28 17.74
N TYR A 75 4.38 4.92 16.46
CA TYR A 75 4.24 3.55 16.00
C TYR A 75 5.50 2.72 16.30
N ARG A 76 5.26 1.47 16.74
CA ARG A 76 6.29 0.44 16.90
C ARG A 76 5.78 -0.89 16.36
N PRO A 77 6.64 -1.72 15.71
CA PRO A 77 6.25 -2.98 15.08
C PRO A 77 5.40 -3.95 15.93
N PRO A 78 5.64 -4.10 17.25
CA PRO A 78 4.82 -4.97 18.10
C PRO A 78 3.32 -4.60 18.11
N ALA A 79 2.97 -3.33 17.90
CA ALA A 79 1.57 -2.91 17.86
C ALA A 79 0.81 -3.53 16.66
N LEU A 80 1.42 -3.56 15.47
CA LEU A 80 0.85 -4.22 14.30
C LEU A 80 0.78 -5.74 14.48
N LYS A 81 1.85 -6.32 15.04
CA LYS A 81 1.90 -7.76 15.34
C LYS A 81 0.74 -8.17 16.25
N ARG A 82 0.46 -7.40 17.29
CA ARG A 82 -0.65 -7.67 18.22
C ARG A 82 -2.01 -7.67 17.50
N LEU A 83 -2.29 -6.68 16.63
CA LEU A 83 -3.55 -6.59 15.88
C LEU A 83 -3.75 -7.76 14.93
N LEU A 84 -2.66 -8.26 14.33
CA LEU A 84 -2.68 -9.40 13.41
C LEU A 84 -2.82 -10.73 14.14
N GLU A 85 -2.00 -10.96 15.19
CA GLU A 85 -1.79 -12.29 15.75
C GLU A 85 -2.67 -12.57 16.98
N ARG A 86 -2.98 -11.55 17.79
CA ARG A 86 -3.74 -11.70 19.03
C ARG A 86 -5.17 -11.18 18.90
N ASP A 87 -5.30 -9.92 18.54
CA ASP A 87 -6.59 -9.22 18.57
C ASP A 87 -7.44 -9.58 17.35
N ARG A 88 -6.83 -10.12 16.29
CA ARG A 88 -7.47 -10.53 15.02
C ARG A 88 -8.34 -9.41 14.41
N ALA A 89 -7.95 -8.17 14.65
CA ALA A 89 -8.57 -6.99 14.03
C ALA A 89 -8.13 -6.79 12.57
N LEU A 90 -7.02 -7.40 12.22
CA LEU A 90 -6.41 -7.35 10.88
C LEU A 90 -6.12 -8.76 10.40
N TRP A 91 -6.03 -8.92 9.09
CA TRP A 91 -5.58 -10.15 8.44
C TRP A 91 -4.67 -9.83 7.26
N GLU A 92 -3.90 -10.81 6.78
CA GLU A 92 -2.99 -10.64 5.67
C GLU A 92 -3.50 -11.38 4.45
N HIS A 93 -3.66 -10.67 3.34
CA HIS A 93 -4.01 -11.27 2.06
C HIS A 93 -3.49 -10.46 0.88
N TRP A 94 -3.82 -10.89 -0.32
CA TRP A 94 -3.37 -10.31 -1.56
C TRP A 94 -4.35 -9.23 -2.05
N THR A 95 -3.87 -8.02 -2.25
CA THR A 95 -4.55 -6.97 -3.04
C THR A 95 -3.96 -6.96 -4.45
N HIS A 96 -3.12 -6.02 -4.77
CA HIS A 96 -2.20 -6.06 -5.91
C HIS A 96 -0.89 -6.78 -5.54
N ASP A 97 -0.55 -6.80 -4.24
CA ASP A 97 0.52 -7.52 -3.59
C ASP A 97 0.09 -7.92 -2.18
N ALA A 98 0.93 -8.67 -1.45
CA ALA A 98 0.66 -9.05 -0.06
C ALA A 98 0.42 -7.78 0.79
N SER A 99 -0.68 -7.76 1.53
CA SER A 99 -1.11 -6.59 2.28
C SER A 99 -1.81 -6.98 3.58
N VAL A 100 -1.61 -6.15 4.59
CA VAL A 100 -2.44 -6.15 5.80
C VAL A 100 -3.73 -5.40 5.51
N LEU A 101 -4.84 -5.99 5.88
CA LEU A 101 -6.19 -5.54 5.63
C LEU A 101 -7.01 -5.54 6.93
N PRO A 102 -7.99 -4.65 7.10
CA PRO A 102 -9.00 -4.79 8.15
C PRO A 102 -9.74 -6.13 8.01
N VAL A 103 -9.97 -6.82 9.13
CA VAL A 103 -10.54 -8.18 9.10
C VAL A 103 -11.97 -8.19 8.55
N GLU A 104 -12.72 -7.12 8.69
CA GLU A 104 -14.08 -6.93 8.15
C GLU A 104 -14.13 -6.95 6.62
N THR A 105 -13.00 -6.85 5.94
CA THR A 105 -12.93 -6.99 4.47
C THR A 105 -13.05 -8.44 4.01
N PHE A 106 -12.83 -9.43 4.89
CA PHE A 106 -12.78 -10.84 4.53
C PHE A 106 -14.01 -11.36 3.77
N PRO A 107 -15.28 -11.08 4.17
CA PRO A 107 -16.44 -11.58 3.44
C PRO A 107 -16.46 -11.16 1.97
N TYR A 108 -15.96 -9.97 1.67
CA TYR A 108 -15.87 -9.44 0.30
C TYR A 108 -14.77 -10.11 -0.53
N TRP A 109 -13.82 -10.82 0.12
CA TRP A 109 -12.75 -11.57 -0.57
C TRP A 109 -13.20 -12.94 -1.08
N LYS A 110 -14.28 -13.54 -0.56
CA LYS A 110 -14.75 -14.87 -0.95
C LYS A 110 -14.93 -15.03 -2.47
N HIS A 111 -15.55 -14.06 -3.15
CA HIS A 111 -15.67 -14.08 -4.61
C HIS A 111 -14.32 -13.99 -5.34
N ARG A 112 -13.34 -13.34 -4.71
CA ARG A 112 -11.99 -13.27 -5.26
C ARG A 112 -11.30 -14.62 -5.16
N PHE A 113 -11.53 -15.39 -4.11
CA PHE A 113 -10.95 -16.72 -3.96
C PHE A 113 -11.32 -17.62 -5.14
N ALA A 114 -12.60 -17.68 -5.50
CA ALA A 114 -13.08 -18.46 -6.64
C ALA A 114 -12.44 -17.98 -7.96
N ARG A 115 -12.42 -16.66 -8.20
CA ARG A 115 -11.79 -16.08 -9.39
C ARG A 115 -10.29 -16.36 -9.45
N ASP A 116 -9.60 -16.20 -8.34
CA ASP A 116 -8.14 -16.38 -8.28
C ASP A 116 -7.77 -17.85 -8.39
N SER A 117 -8.59 -18.81 -7.91
CA SER A 117 -8.42 -20.23 -8.13
C SER A 117 -8.25 -20.57 -9.61
N ALA A 118 -9.24 -20.23 -10.44
CA ALA A 118 -9.18 -20.47 -11.88
C ALA A 118 -8.01 -19.77 -12.57
N ARG A 119 -7.77 -18.50 -12.22
CA ARG A 119 -6.70 -17.70 -12.82
C ARG A 119 -5.31 -18.20 -12.45
N LEU A 120 -5.10 -18.60 -11.20
CA LEU A 120 -3.81 -19.09 -10.73
C LEU A 120 -3.47 -20.43 -11.37
N HIS A 121 -4.42 -21.37 -11.48
CA HIS A 121 -4.21 -22.62 -12.22
C HIS A 121 -3.74 -22.35 -13.65
N ALA A 122 -4.42 -21.48 -14.39
CA ALA A 122 -4.06 -21.18 -15.76
C ALA A 122 -2.66 -20.56 -15.90
N ASN A 123 -2.30 -19.64 -14.99
CA ASN A 123 -1.03 -18.92 -15.05
C ASN A 123 0.14 -19.74 -14.52
N TRP A 124 -0.06 -20.47 -13.42
CA TRP A 124 1.03 -21.20 -12.76
C TRP A 124 1.48 -22.41 -13.56
N ARG A 125 0.60 -23.08 -14.28
CA ARG A 125 0.97 -24.12 -15.24
C ARG A 125 1.89 -23.60 -16.34
N ARG A 126 1.67 -22.35 -16.81
CA ARG A 126 2.57 -21.71 -17.78
C ARG A 126 3.95 -21.38 -17.19
N TRP A 127 4.06 -21.26 -15.86
CA TRP A 127 5.30 -20.94 -15.16
C TRP A 127 5.98 -22.18 -14.57
N PHE A 128 5.72 -23.34 -15.14
CA PHE A 128 6.36 -24.61 -14.79
C PHE A 128 6.21 -25.02 -13.32
N ARG A 129 5.06 -24.76 -12.71
CA ARG A 129 4.73 -25.18 -11.36
C ARG A 129 3.77 -26.36 -11.41
N ASP A 130 4.32 -27.52 -11.70
CA ASP A 130 3.55 -28.77 -11.77
C ASP A 130 3.58 -29.49 -10.41
N GLY A 131 2.57 -30.33 -10.18
CA GLY A 131 2.53 -31.22 -9.02
C GLY A 131 2.13 -30.59 -7.69
N TYR A 132 1.85 -29.28 -7.63
CA TYR A 132 1.46 -28.63 -6.39
C TYR A 132 0.04 -29.00 -5.94
N GLU A 133 -0.85 -29.35 -6.87
CA GLU A 133 -2.22 -29.76 -6.55
C GLU A 133 -2.24 -31.07 -5.75
N ALA A 134 -1.32 -31.99 -6.03
CA ALA A 134 -1.18 -33.26 -5.30
C ALA A 134 -0.79 -33.06 -3.82
N GLN A 135 -0.33 -31.86 -3.45
CA GLN A 135 0.08 -31.55 -2.08
C GLN A 135 -1.05 -30.99 -1.21
N PHE A 136 -2.20 -30.61 -1.78
CA PHE A 136 -3.25 -29.90 -1.05
C PHE A 136 -3.75 -30.69 0.16
N ASP A 137 -4.22 -31.91 -0.02
CA ASP A 137 -4.78 -32.73 1.05
C ASP A 137 -3.73 -33.07 2.11
N THR A 138 -2.50 -33.37 1.68
CA THR A 138 -1.39 -33.64 2.59
C THR A 138 -1.11 -32.46 3.50
N ILE A 139 -1.05 -31.25 2.94
CA ILE A 139 -0.78 -30.01 3.68
C ILE A 139 -1.95 -29.67 4.61
N LEU A 140 -3.19 -29.74 4.12
CA LEU A 140 -4.38 -29.44 4.92
C LEU A 140 -4.54 -30.41 6.09
N ASN A 141 -4.35 -31.73 5.86
CA ASN A 141 -4.40 -32.73 6.90
C ASN A 141 -3.29 -32.54 7.95
N ARG A 142 -2.06 -32.23 7.50
CA ARG A 142 -0.96 -31.93 8.41
C ARG A 142 -1.27 -30.72 9.30
N ILE A 143 -1.76 -29.61 8.72
CA ILE A 143 -2.12 -28.44 9.50
C ILE A 143 -3.28 -28.74 10.45
N ALA A 144 -4.27 -29.53 10.01
CA ALA A 144 -5.39 -29.94 10.84
C ALA A 144 -4.95 -30.74 12.08
N THR A 145 -3.99 -31.63 11.92
CA THR A 145 -3.49 -32.56 12.94
C THR A 145 -2.40 -31.93 13.81
N ASP A 146 -1.38 -31.31 13.18
CA ASP A 146 -0.14 -30.93 13.85
C ASP A 146 -0.07 -29.41 14.14
N GLY A 147 -1.01 -28.63 13.58
CA GLY A 147 -1.06 -27.18 13.73
C GLY A 147 -0.36 -26.40 12.62
N PRO A 148 -0.15 -25.09 12.84
CA PRO A 148 0.34 -24.17 11.82
C PRO A 148 1.72 -24.54 11.27
N VAL A 149 1.95 -24.34 9.97
CA VAL A 149 3.20 -24.65 9.29
C VAL A 149 3.79 -23.43 8.57
N THR A 150 5.09 -23.47 8.38
CA THR A 150 5.84 -22.57 7.47
C THR A 150 6.18 -23.30 6.17
N SER A 151 6.70 -22.56 5.19
CA SER A 151 7.20 -23.20 3.95
C SER A 151 8.46 -24.06 4.16
N SER A 152 9.11 -23.97 5.32
CA SER A 152 10.25 -24.82 5.69
C SER A 152 9.82 -26.17 6.27
N ASP A 153 8.58 -26.25 6.77
CA ASP A 153 8.08 -27.47 7.44
C ASP A 153 7.44 -28.45 6.44
N VAL A 154 7.32 -28.05 5.17
CA VAL A 154 6.72 -28.86 4.10
C VAL A 154 7.71 -29.05 2.95
N GLY A 155 7.51 -30.11 2.15
CA GLY A 155 8.32 -30.38 0.97
C GLY A 155 9.67 -31.01 1.27
N GLU A 156 9.79 -31.79 2.35
CA GLU A 156 10.98 -32.59 2.63
C GLU A 156 11.20 -33.58 1.50
N GLY A 157 12.42 -33.60 0.93
CA GLY A 157 12.77 -34.43 -0.21
C GLY A 157 12.30 -33.93 -1.58
N GLU A 158 11.55 -32.82 -1.66
CA GLU A 158 11.17 -32.25 -2.94
C GLU A 158 12.36 -31.56 -3.63
N ALA A 159 12.45 -31.77 -4.95
CA ALA A 159 13.47 -31.11 -5.76
C ALA A 159 13.33 -29.59 -5.64
N ARG A 160 14.39 -28.94 -5.19
CA ARG A 160 14.51 -27.48 -5.29
C ARG A 160 14.89 -27.16 -6.72
N GLY A 161 14.19 -26.21 -7.33
CA GLY A 161 14.52 -25.77 -8.67
C GLY A 161 15.92 -25.14 -8.76
N LYS A 162 16.32 -24.68 -9.93
CA LYS A 162 17.67 -24.20 -10.26
C LYS A 162 18.09 -22.87 -9.62
N GLY A 163 17.34 -22.35 -8.61
CA GLY A 163 17.72 -21.18 -7.81
C GLY A 163 17.23 -19.82 -8.34
N GLY A 164 16.21 -19.78 -9.18
CA GLY A 164 15.56 -18.55 -9.59
C GLY A 164 14.67 -17.94 -8.49
N TRP A 165 14.45 -16.63 -8.53
CA TRP A 165 13.61 -15.88 -7.56
C TRP A 165 12.20 -16.49 -7.37
N TRP A 166 11.67 -17.18 -8.38
CA TRP A 166 10.34 -17.80 -8.43
C TRP A 166 10.36 -19.32 -8.45
N ASP A 167 11.51 -19.92 -8.17
CA ASP A 167 11.74 -21.36 -8.24
C ASP A 167 11.33 -22.03 -6.92
N TRP A 168 10.03 -22.28 -6.79
CA TRP A 168 9.45 -22.84 -5.58
C TRP A 168 9.20 -24.35 -5.76
N HIS A 169 9.47 -25.13 -4.73
CA HIS A 169 9.08 -26.52 -4.68
C HIS A 169 7.53 -26.67 -4.61
N PRO A 170 6.95 -27.83 -5.02
CA PRO A 170 5.50 -28.03 -5.11
C PRO A 170 4.73 -27.68 -3.85
N SER A 171 5.18 -28.12 -2.66
CA SER A 171 4.54 -27.83 -1.39
C SER A 171 4.49 -26.33 -1.04
N LYS A 172 5.55 -25.58 -1.34
CA LYS A 172 5.53 -24.11 -1.16
C LYS A 172 4.54 -23.45 -2.10
N THR A 173 4.46 -23.93 -3.33
CA THR A 173 3.47 -23.45 -4.31
C THR A 173 2.05 -23.76 -3.83
N ALA A 174 1.82 -24.96 -3.27
CA ALA A 174 0.54 -25.35 -2.70
C ALA A 174 0.13 -24.47 -1.52
N LEU A 175 1.04 -24.17 -0.57
CA LEU A 175 0.76 -23.24 0.52
C LEU A 175 0.33 -21.85 0.02
N GLU A 176 1.02 -21.31 -0.97
CA GLU A 176 0.66 -20.01 -1.57
C GLU A 176 -0.70 -20.07 -2.29
N TRP A 177 -1.01 -21.16 -2.96
CA TRP A 177 -2.28 -21.35 -3.65
C TRP A 177 -3.43 -21.45 -2.63
N LEU A 178 -3.30 -22.33 -1.62
CA LEU A 178 -4.29 -22.53 -0.57
C LEU A 178 -4.58 -21.23 0.21
N TRP A 179 -3.54 -20.44 0.47
CA TRP A 179 -3.70 -19.11 1.07
C TRP A 179 -4.44 -18.14 0.15
N ARG A 180 -4.05 -18.07 -1.13
CA ARG A 180 -4.66 -17.12 -2.08
C ARG A 180 -6.10 -17.49 -2.45
N THR A 181 -6.47 -18.74 -2.27
CA THR A 181 -7.84 -19.24 -2.49
C THR A 181 -8.67 -19.37 -1.22
N GLY A 182 -8.12 -18.93 -0.07
CA GLY A 182 -8.85 -18.75 1.17
C GLY A 182 -9.00 -19.99 2.04
N GLN A 183 -8.39 -21.13 1.69
CA GLN A 183 -8.39 -22.33 2.55
C GLN A 183 -7.43 -22.18 3.73
N LEU A 184 -6.28 -21.51 3.50
CA LEU A 184 -5.34 -21.14 4.53
C LEU A 184 -5.33 -19.61 4.75
N ALA A 185 -5.01 -19.21 5.97
CA ALA A 185 -4.72 -17.84 6.33
C ALA A 185 -3.34 -17.74 6.99
N ILE A 186 -2.75 -16.54 6.98
CA ILE A 186 -1.51 -16.28 7.71
C ILE A 186 -1.88 -15.99 9.17
N THR A 187 -1.48 -16.89 10.07
CA THR A 187 -1.74 -16.73 11.50
C THR A 187 -0.74 -15.80 12.19
N ARG A 188 0.52 -15.80 11.72
CA ARG A 188 1.60 -14.93 12.19
C ARG A 188 2.77 -14.93 11.20
N ARG A 189 3.78 -14.14 11.51
CA ARG A 189 5.07 -14.20 10.83
C ARG A 189 6.19 -14.43 11.83
N ASP A 190 6.99 -15.46 11.58
CA ASP A 190 8.21 -15.74 12.34
C ASP A 190 9.40 -15.17 11.57
N GLY A 191 10.05 -14.14 12.12
CA GLY A 191 10.94 -13.28 11.34
C GLY A 191 10.16 -12.54 10.24
N PHE A 192 10.31 -12.99 9.00
CA PHE A 192 9.46 -12.55 7.89
C PHE A 192 8.75 -13.71 7.17
N GLN A 193 9.01 -14.93 7.61
CA GLN A 193 8.40 -16.12 7.07
C GLN A 193 6.92 -16.21 7.47
N LYS A 194 6.06 -16.52 6.50
CA LYS A 194 4.64 -16.75 6.74
C LYS A 194 4.43 -18.06 7.50
N VAL A 195 3.57 -18.03 8.50
CA VAL A 195 3.04 -19.21 9.19
C VAL A 195 1.58 -19.35 8.81
N TYR A 196 1.26 -20.47 8.15
CA TYR A 196 -0.05 -20.76 7.60
C TYR A 196 -0.84 -21.63 8.57
N ASP A 197 -2.12 -21.34 8.73
CA ASP A 197 -3.08 -22.16 9.47
C ASP A 197 -4.40 -22.23 8.70
N LEU A 198 -5.30 -23.14 9.10
CA LEU A 198 -6.65 -23.22 8.55
C LEU A 198 -7.36 -21.88 8.76
N THR A 199 -8.05 -21.40 7.74
CA THR A 199 -8.70 -20.08 7.77
C THR A 199 -9.71 -19.95 8.91
N GLU A 200 -10.44 -21.04 9.23
CA GLU A 200 -11.39 -21.10 10.34
C GLU A 200 -10.75 -21.04 11.74
N ARG A 201 -9.44 -21.31 11.86
CA ARG A 201 -8.71 -21.13 13.13
C ARG A 201 -8.16 -19.72 13.30
N VAL A 202 -8.01 -18.98 12.21
CA VAL A 202 -7.39 -17.65 12.21
C VAL A 202 -8.43 -16.54 12.25
N LEU A 203 -9.53 -16.70 11.53
CA LEU A 203 -10.54 -15.66 11.35
C LEU A 203 -11.79 -15.90 12.20
N PRO A 204 -12.46 -14.82 12.65
CA PRO A 204 -13.67 -14.95 13.44
C PRO A 204 -14.82 -15.64 12.68
N ASP A 205 -15.47 -16.61 13.32
CA ASP A 205 -16.61 -17.38 12.78
C ASP A 205 -17.68 -16.53 12.10
N ARG A 206 -18.04 -15.40 12.70
CA ARG A 206 -19.04 -14.50 12.15
C ARG A 206 -18.70 -14.05 10.72
N LEU A 207 -17.42 -13.81 10.43
CA LEU A 207 -16.95 -13.38 9.10
C LEU A 207 -16.90 -14.55 8.12
N LEU A 208 -16.58 -15.74 8.61
CA LEU A 208 -16.59 -16.97 7.81
C LEU A 208 -18.01 -17.31 7.31
N ARG A 209 -19.03 -17.08 8.15
CA ARG A 209 -20.44 -17.36 7.83
C ARG A 209 -21.13 -16.22 7.06
N THR A 210 -20.54 -15.02 7.04
CA THR A 210 -21.13 -13.90 6.30
C THR A 210 -21.03 -14.13 4.80
N GLU A 211 -22.17 -14.18 4.13
CA GLU A 211 -22.26 -14.23 2.68
C GLU A 211 -22.59 -12.83 2.15
N VAL A 212 -21.87 -12.42 1.11
CA VAL A 212 -22.04 -11.11 0.47
C VAL A 212 -22.44 -11.34 -0.98
N PRO A 213 -23.60 -10.89 -1.44
CA PRO A 213 -23.97 -10.93 -2.86
C PRO A 213 -22.93 -10.20 -3.72
N PHE A 214 -22.78 -10.62 -4.97
CA PHE A 214 -21.76 -10.04 -5.87
C PHE A 214 -21.97 -8.54 -6.08
N GLU A 215 -23.21 -8.09 -6.22
CA GLU A 215 -23.57 -6.68 -6.38
C GLU A 215 -23.18 -5.85 -5.15
N ALA A 216 -23.45 -6.38 -3.95
CA ALA A 216 -23.04 -5.73 -2.70
C ALA A 216 -21.51 -5.66 -2.55
N LYS A 217 -20.78 -6.66 -3.06
CA LYS A 217 -19.33 -6.61 -3.14
C LYS A 217 -18.84 -5.54 -4.11
N VAL A 218 -19.46 -5.42 -5.29
CA VAL A 218 -19.10 -4.39 -6.27
C VAL A 218 -19.34 -3.01 -5.67
N ASP A 219 -20.49 -2.82 -5.03
CA ASP A 219 -20.82 -1.57 -4.35
C ASP A 219 -19.82 -1.25 -3.25
N TRP A 220 -19.51 -2.19 -2.37
CA TRP A 220 -18.49 -2.02 -1.33
C TRP A 220 -17.12 -1.64 -1.93
N ALA A 221 -16.67 -2.37 -2.95
CA ALA A 221 -15.34 -2.16 -3.52
C ALA A 221 -15.21 -0.79 -4.20
N CYS A 222 -16.22 -0.36 -4.97
CA CYS A 222 -16.20 0.94 -5.65
C CYS A 222 -16.42 2.09 -4.65
N SER A 223 -17.37 1.96 -3.75
CA SER A 223 -17.72 2.95 -2.74
C SER A 223 -16.54 3.26 -1.82
N THR A 224 -15.95 2.21 -1.22
CA THR A 224 -14.81 2.39 -0.32
C THR A 224 -13.55 2.85 -1.05
N ALA A 225 -13.30 2.38 -2.28
CA ALA A 225 -12.21 2.90 -3.09
C ALA A 225 -12.36 4.41 -3.35
N LEU A 226 -13.59 4.86 -3.65
CA LEU A 226 -13.88 6.27 -3.85
C LEU A 226 -13.64 7.09 -2.57
N ASP A 227 -14.07 6.56 -1.42
CA ASP A 227 -13.89 7.21 -0.11
C ASP A 227 -12.41 7.32 0.29
N HIS A 228 -11.62 6.26 0.03
CA HIS A 228 -10.17 6.28 0.30
C HIS A 228 -9.40 7.20 -0.66
N LEU A 229 -9.80 7.30 -1.92
CA LEU A 229 -9.14 8.13 -2.93
C LEU A 229 -9.64 9.59 -2.93
N GLY A 230 -10.86 9.85 -2.43
CA GLY A 230 -11.55 11.13 -2.45
C GLY A 230 -12.19 11.48 -3.80
N PHE A 231 -11.61 11.06 -4.87
CA PHE A 231 -12.08 11.08 -6.26
C PHE A 231 -11.32 10.02 -7.05
N ALA A 232 -11.91 9.46 -8.11
CA ALA A 232 -11.26 8.41 -8.88
C ALA A 232 -11.81 8.30 -10.30
N THR A 233 -10.99 7.84 -11.22
CA THR A 233 -11.43 7.31 -12.51
C THR A 233 -12.02 5.91 -12.33
N ALA A 234 -12.78 5.41 -13.29
CA ALA A 234 -13.32 4.05 -13.25
C ALA A 234 -12.21 2.98 -13.12
N SER A 235 -11.06 3.20 -13.77
CA SER A 235 -9.91 2.29 -13.66
C SER A 235 -9.25 2.32 -12.28
N GLU A 236 -9.20 3.47 -11.64
CA GLU A 236 -8.66 3.61 -10.27
C GLU A 236 -9.58 2.93 -9.24
N LEU A 237 -10.92 3.02 -9.40
CA LEU A 237 -11.89 2.30 -8.57
C LEU A 237 -11.67 0.78 -8.63
N GLN A 238 -11.53 0.24 -9.85
CA GLN A 238 -11.25 -1.19 -10.04
C GLN A 238 -9.91 -1.61 -9.43
N ALA A 239 -8.87 -0.82 -9.71
CA ALA A 239 -7.50 -1.16 -9.33
C ALA A 239 -7.26 -1.08 -7.82
N TYR A 240 -8.02 -0.24 -7.08
CA TYR A 240 -7.75 0.03 -5.67
C TYR A 240 -7.71 -1.26 -4.83
N TRP A 241 -8.76 -2.04 -4.82
CA TRP A 241 -8.80 -3.33 -4.13
C TRP A 241 -8.33 -4.49 -5.02
N ASN A 242 -8.38 -4.31 -6.34
CA ASN A 242 -8.20 -5.38 -7.31
C ASN A 242 -9.09 -6.62 -6.99
N ALA A 243 -10.26 -6.37 -6.45
CA ALA A 243 -11.18 -7.40 -5.94
C ALA A 243 -12.33 -7.71 -6.89
N ILE A 244 -12.68 -6.80 -7.79
CA ILE A 244 -13.78 -6.90 -8.75
C ILE A 244 -13.27 -6.92 -10.20
N PRO A 245 -14.02 -7.50 -11.15
CA PRO A 245 -13.65 -7.45 -12.56
C PRO A 245 -13.87 -6.04 -13.15
N PRO A 246 -13.13 -5.66 -14.21
CA PRO A 246 -13.21 -4.30 -14.78
C PRO A 246 -14.59 -3.92 -15.34
N ASP A 247 -15.33 -4.88 -15.88
CA ASP A 247 -16.65 -4.71 -16.48
C ASP A 247 -17.75 -4.39 -15.44
N ALA A 248 -17.55 -4.73 -14.17
CA ALA A 248 -18.48 -4.42 -13.10
C ALA A 248 -18.51 -2.93 -12.72
N VAL A 249 -17.44 -2.16 -13.00
CA VAL A 249 -17.30 -0.78 -12.53
C VAL A 249 -18.20 0.20 -13.29
N LYS A 250 -18.28 0.09 -14.62
CA LYS A 250 -19.06 1.02 -15.44
C LYS A 250 -20.55 1.00 -15.09
N PRO A 251 -21.20 -0.18 -14.97
CA PRO A 251 -22.60 -0.24 -14.51
C PRO A 251 -22.81 0.35 -13.12
N TRP A 252 -21.89 0.06 -12.19
CA TRP A 252 -21.96 0.63 -10.84
C TRP A 252 -21.90 2.16 -10.85
N VAL A 253 -20.94 2.74 -11.57
CA VAL A 253 -20.79 4.20 -11.70
C VAL A 253 -22.06 4.81 -12.29
N ALA A 254 -22.61 4.24 -13.37
CA ALA A 254 -23.83 4.75 -14.01
C ALA A 254 -25.02 4.74 -13.03
N ALA A 255 -25.19 3.66 -12.27
CA ALA A 255 -26.24 3.54 -11.26
C ALA A 255 -26.03 4.53 -10.10
N ALA A 256 -24.80 4.67 -9.59
CA ALA A 256 -24.48 5.58 -8.49
C ALA A 256 -24.67 7.05 -8.88
N VAL A 257 -24.35 7.42 -10.12
CA VAL A 257 -24.63 8.76 -10.67
C VAL A 257 -26.13 9.00 -10.81
N ALA A 258 -26.89 8.01 -11.32
CA ALA A 258 -28.34 8.12 -11.43
C ALA A 258 -29.03 8.28 -10.07
N ARG A 259 -28.48 7.71 -8.99
CA ARG A 259 -28.97 7.89 -7.61
C ARG A 259 -28.48 9.17 -6.94
N GLY A 260 -27.60 9.94 -7.58
CA GLY A 260 -27.00 11.15 -6.98
C GLY A 260 -25.98 10.88 -5.89
N GLU A 261 -25.51 9.65 -5.72
CA GLU A 261 -24.49 9.23 -4.73
C GLU A 261 -23.08 9.55 -5.18
N VAL A 262 -22.90 9.73 -6.50
CA VAL A 262 -21.64 10.03 -7.16
C VAL A 262 -21.86 11.12 -8.22
N LEU A 263 -20.93 12.05 -8.32
CA LEU A 263 -20.88 13.06 -9.37
C LEU A 263 -19.73 12.79 -10.33
N GLU A 264 -19.93 13.13 -11.59
CA GLU A 264 -18.87 13.26 -12.56
C GLU A 264 -18.22 14.64 -12.42
N ILE A 265 -16.92 14.70 -12.26
CA ILE A 265 -16.14 15.93 -12.09
C ILE A 265 -14.93 15.96 -13.02
N ALA A 266 -14.39 17.14 -13.26
CA ALA A 266 -13.05 17.30 -13.83
C ALA A 266 -12.06 17.58 -12.69
N VAL A 267 -10.93 16.89 -12.66
CA VAL A 267 -9.84 17.12 -11.69
C VAL A 267 -8.65 17.71 -12.43
N GLN A 268 -8.10 18.81 -11.89
CA GLN A 268 -6.93 19.46 -12.45
C GLN A 268 -5.64 18.75 -12.03
N GLY A 269 -4.79 18.42 -12.98
CA GLY A 269 -3.45 17.89 -12.79
C GLY A 269 -2.42 18.96 -12.40
N ALA A 270 -1.21 18.53 -12.07
CA ALA A 270 -0.10 19.41 -11.72
C ALA A 270 0.35 20.30 -12.90
N ASP A 271 0.14 19.83 -14.12
CA ASP A 271 0.41 20.54 -15.38
C ASP A 271 -0.77 21.39 -15.87
N GLY A 272 -1.86 21.45 -15.09
CA GLY A 272 -3.09 22.18 -15.45
C GLY A 272 -4.07 21.40 -16.34
N THR A 273 -3.71 20.21 -16.83
CA THR A 273 -4.62 19.36 -17.62
C THR A 273 -5.82 18.91 -16.78
N LEU A 274 -6.98 18.76 -17.43
CA LEU A 274 -8.20 18.27 -16.79
C LEU A 274 -8.40 16.80 -17.10
N ARG A 275 -8.75 16.01 -16.06
CA ARG A 275 -9.08 14.59 -16.19
C ARG A 275 -10.46 14.33 -15.60
N LYS A 276 -11.30 13.63 -16.37
CA LYS A 276 -12.59 13.12 -15.89
C LYS A 276 -12.38 12.15 -14.74
N ALA A 277 -13.16 12.35 -13.67
CA ALA A 277 -13.18 11.51 -12.49
C ALA A 277 -14.59 11.47 -11.88
N PHE A 278 -14.78 10.63 -10.90
CA PHE A 278 -15.99 10.50 -10.09
C PHE A 278 -15.66 10.84 -8.64
N ALA A 279 -16.62 11.44 -7.94
CA ALA A 279 -16.46 11.85 -6.55
C ALA A 279 -17.80 11.81 -5.82
N ARG A 280 -17.78 11.88 -4.48
CA ARG A 280 -18.98 12.11 -3.69
C ARG A 280 -19.52 13.52 -3.94
N PRO A 281 -20.84 13.77 -3.77
CA PRO A 281 -21.44 15.10 -4.00
C PRO A 281 -20.80 16.24 -3.18
N ASP A 282 -20.31 15.93 -1.99
CA ASP A 282 -19.68 16.84 -1.06
C ASP A 282 -18.15 17.02 -1.28
N VAL A 283 -17.60 16.55 -2.40
CA VAL A 283 -16.15 16.50 -2.64
C VAL A 283 -15.46 17.86 -2.47
N ARG A 284 -16.13 18.95 -2.81
CA ARG A 284 -15.58 20.29 -2.65
C ARG A 284 -15.47 20.66 -1.18
N ASP A 285 -16.55 20.53 -0.44
CA ASP A 285 -16.61 20.83 0.99
C ASP A 285 -15.62 19.93 1.76
N ALA A 286 -15.55 18.65 1.40
CA ALA A 286 -14.57 17.72 1.94
C ALA A 286 -13.11 18.14 1.65
N ALA A 287 -12.83 18.69 0.46
CA ALA A 287 -11.49 19.17 0.10
C ALA A 287 -11.14 20.50 0.80
N GLU A 288 -12.09 21.41 0.93
CA GLU A 288 -11.92 22.70 1.60
C GLU A 288 -11.80 22.54 3.12
N SER A 289 -12.55 21.60 3.72
CA SER A 289 -12.50 21.29 5.15
C SER A 289 -11.32 20.40 5.56
N ALA A 290 -10.71 19.69 4.62
CA ALA A 290 -9.53 18.87 4.91
C ALA A 290 -8.42 19.74 5.54
N PRO A 291 -7.66 19.26 6.54
CA PRO A 291 -6.59 20.04 7.15
C PRO A 291 -5.53 20.42 6.14
N THR A 292 -4.98 21.62 6.27
CA THR A 292 -3.81 22.03 5.48
C THR A 292 -2.64 21.10 5.80
N PRO A 293 -2.01 20.44 4.79
CA PRO A 293 -0.90 19.56 5.03
C PRO A 293 0.24 20.25 5.77
N THR A 294 0.75 19.57 6.81
CA THR A 294 1.82 20.15 7.65
C THR A 294 3.11 20.32 6.87
N SER A 295 3.86 21.37 7.16
CA SER A 295 5.17 21.61 6.52
C SER A 295 6.27 20.65 7.00
N ARG A 296 5.94 19.64 7.80
CA ARG A 296 6.89 18.62 8.25
C ARG A 296 7.29 17.72 7.08
N LEU A 297 8.60 17.55 6.90
CA LEU A 297 9.10 16.62 5.90
C LEU A 297 8.94 15.18 6.41
N ARG A 298 8.49 14.28 5.51
CA ARG A 298 8.34 12.84 5.75
C ARG A 298 8.94 12.06 4.59
N LEU A 299 9.61 10.96 4.89
CA LEU A 299 10.04 10.01 3.88
C LEU A 299 9.00 8.89 3.76
N LEU A 300 8.46 8.72 2.55
CA LEU A 300 7.43 7.73 2.27
C LEU A 300 8.07 6.43 1.76
N SER A 301 7.48 5.29 2.13
CA SER A 301 7.85 4.02 1.51
C SER A 301 7.55 4.04 0.00
N PRO A 302 8.41 3.45 -0.84
CA PRO A 302 8.07 3.19 -2.25
C PRO A 302 6.75 2.44 -2.46
N PHE A 303 6.31 1.68 -1.48
CA PHE A 303 5.06 0.91 -1.49
C PHE A 303 3.91 1.58 -0.73
N ASP A 304 4.05 2.86 -0.42
CA ASP A 304 2.99 3.63 0.23
C ASP A 304 1.70 3.61 -0.60
N PRO A 305 0.51 3.36 -0.01
CA PRO A 305 -0.77 3.40 -0.73
C PRO A 305 -0.99 4.70 -1.51
N ALA A 306 -0.54 5.84 -0.97
CA ALA A 306 -0.62 7.14 -1.65
C ALA A 306 0.24 7.23 -2.92
N LEU A 307 1.26 6.38 -3.05
CA LEU A 307 2.17 6.35 -4.20
C LEU A 307 1.91 5.17 -5.14
N ARG A 308 1.03 4.24 -4.75
CA ARG A 308 0.81 2.99 -5.48
C ARG A 308 0.47 3.20 -6.95
N ASP A 309 -0.48 4.09 -7.24
CA ASP A 309 -0.79 4.48 -8.62
C ASP A 309 0.18 5.55 -9.08
N ARG A 310 1.19 5.13 -9.87
CA ARG A 310 2.24 6.00 -10.37
C ARG A 310 1.70 7.08 -11.32
N LYS A 311 0.69 6.75 -12.12
CA LYS A 311 0.06 7.72 -13.03
C LYS A 311 -0.72 8.78 -12.25
N ARG A 312 -1.38 8.38 -11.17
CA ARG A 312 -2.04 9.32 -10.25
C ARG A 312 -1.02 10.21 -9.54
N THR A 313 0.10 9.65 -9.09
CA THR A 313 1.20 10.41 -8.46
C THR A 313 1.76 11.45 -9.43
N GLU A 314 2.01 11.08 -10.69
CA GLU A 314 2.44 12.00 -11.73
C GLU A 314 1.38 13.09 -12.00
N PHE A 315 0.13 12.68 -12.15
CA PHE A 315 -0.97 13.61 -12.44
C PHE A 315 -1.18 14.64 -11.33
N LEU A 316 -1.22 14.20 -10.06
CA LEU A 316 -1.51 15.11 -8.94
C LEU A 316 -0.31 15.95 -8.51
N PHE A 317 0.89 15.37 -8.51
CA PHE A 317 2.07 15.99 -7.91
C PHE A 317 3.13 16.41 -8.95
N GLY A 318 2.98 16.06 -10.22
CA GLY A 318 4.03 16.24 -11.23
C GLY A 318 5.28 15.38 -10.94
N PHE A 319 5.14 14.34 -10.14
CA PHE A 319 6.25 13.56 -9.60
C PHE A 319 6.37 12.21 -10.30
N TYR A 320 7.30 12.11 -11.24
CA TYR A 320 7.62 10.83 -11.88
C TYR A 320 8.36 9.94 -10.88
N TYR A 321 7.81 8.77 -10.61
CA TYR A 321 8.41 7.84 -9.65
C TYR A 321 8.32 6.39 -10.13
N ARG A 322 9.48 5.70 -10.11
CA ARG A 322 9.59 4.26 -10.34
C ARG A 322 10.56 3.66 -9.33
N ILE A 323 10.22 2.48 -8.82
CA ILE A 323 11.13 1.72 -7.97
C ILE A 323 12.10 0.94 -8.85
N GLU A 324 13.39 0.91 -8.48
CA GLU A 324 14.45 0.33 -9.29
C GLU A 324 15.04 -0.96 -8.70
N VAL A 325 14.30 -1.64 -7.81
CA VAL A 325 14.76 -2.87 -7.14
C VAL A 325 15.07 -4.01 -8.11
N PHE A 326 14.40 -4.05 -9.27
CA PHE A 326 14.64 -5.04 -10.33
C PHE A 326 15.57 -4.53 -11.44
N VAL A 327 16.03 -3.28 -11.35
CA VAL A 327 16.96 -2.70 -12.32
C VAL A 327 18.38 -3.06 -11.90
N PRO A 328 19.23 -3.59 -12.81
CA PRO A 328 20.64 -3.81 -12.53
C PRO A 328 21.34 -2.55 -12.02
N GLU A 329 22.23 -2.67 -11.06
CA GLU A 329 22.84 -1.53 -10.34
C GLU A 329 23.40 -0.46 -11.27
N ALA A 330 24.16 -0.85 -12.29
CA ALA A 330 24.75 0.07 -13.26
C ALA A 330 23.74 0.85 -14.13
N ARG A 331 22.47 0.42 -14.13
CA ARG A 331 21.38 1.06 -14.89
C ARG A 331 20.41 1.84 -14.01
N ARG A 332 20.59 1.79 -12.67
CA ARG A 332 19.73 2.55 -11.76
C ARG A 332 20.00 4.03 -11.89
N ARG A 333 18.93 4.78 -11.96
CA ARG A 333 18.96 6.24 -12.09
C ARG A 333 19.07 6.92 -10.72
N TRP A 334 18.28 6.47 -9.76
CA TRP A 334 18.23 7.03 -8.41
C TRP A 334 18.75 6.07 -7.33
N GLY A 335 18.65 4.78 -7.53
CA GLY A 335 19.08 3.80 -6.53
C GLY A 335 18.12 2.64 -6.33
N TYR A 336 18.52 1.72 -5.48
CA TYR A 336 17.78 0.46 -5.28
C TYR A 336 16.39 0.66 -4.67
N TYR A 337 16.31 1.43 -3.57
CA TYR A 337 15.08 1.61 -2.80
C TYR A 337 15.01 3.05 -2.29
N VAL A 338 14.50 3.94 -3.11
CA VAL A 338 14.56 5.38 -2.91
C VAL A 338 13.24 5.90 -2.33
N PHE A 339 13.33 6.69 -1.28
CA PHE A 339 12.18 7.22 -0.54
C PHE A 339 11.75 8.57 -1.09
N PRO A 340 10.51 8.74 -1.60
CA PRO A 340 9.97 10.06 -1.88
C PRO A 340 9.86 10.92 -0.62
N ALA A 341 10.24 12.18 -0.73
CA ALA A 341 10.16 13.16 0.34
C ALA A 341 8.92 14.05 0.16
N LEU A 342 7.97 13.93 1.08
CA LEU A 342 6.76 14.74 1.16
C LEU A 342 6.96 15.90 2.13
N GLU A 343 6.76 17.14 1.67
CA GLU A 343 6.72 18.33 2.51
C GLU A 343 5.48 19.17 2.15
N GLY A 344 4.62 19.41 3.12
CA GLY A 344 3.32 20.04 2.85
C GLY A 344 2.48 19.14 1.92
N ASP A 345 2.03 19.74 0.82
CA ASP A 345 1.27 19.07 -0.23
C ASP A 345 2.11 18.70 -1.47
N ARG A 346 3.44 18.67 -1.35
CA ARG A 346 4.37 18.47 -2.48
C ARG A 346 5.36 17.34 -2.22
N LEU A 347 5.65 16.58 -3.25
CA LEU A 347 6.81 15.67 -3.29
C LEU A 347 8.02 16.49 -3.75
N VAL A 348 8.94 16.76 -2.81
CA VAL A 348 10.01 17.76 -2.99
C VAL A 348 11.35 17.16 -3.37
N GLY A 349 11.47 15.83 -3.37
CA GLY A 349 12.71 15.15 -3.70
C GLY A 349 12.67 13.66 -3.40
N ARG A 350 13.84 13.05 -3.50
CA ARG A 350 14.08 11.61 -3.30
C ARG A 350 15.30 11.39 -2.43
N VAL A 351 15.24 10.40 -1.54
CA VAL A 351 16.32 10.04 -0.63
C VAL A 351 16.72 8.58 -0.84
N ASP A 352 17.97 8.30 -1.10
CA ASP A 352 18.55 6.96 -0.95
C ASP A 352 19.26 6.87 0.39
N ALA A 353 18.75 6.01 1.26
CA ALA A 353 19.33 5.78 2.59
C ALA A 353 19.25 4.31 2.98
N LYS A 354 20.21 3.85 3.79
CA LYS A 354 20.27 2.48 4.28
C LYS A 354 20.72 2.44 5.74
N ALA A 355 20.01 1.65 6.55
CA ALA A 355 20.39 1.37 7.93
C ALA A 355 21.46 0.28 7.99
N HIS A 356 22.60 0.61 8.55
CA HIS A 356 23.71 -0.30 8.89
C HIS A 356 23.65 -0.57 10.40
N ARG A 357 22.76 -1.49 10.79
CA ARG A 357 22.44 -1.75 12.20
C ARG A 357 23.63 -2.22 13.02
N THR A 358 24.52 -3.01 12.44
CA THR A 358 25.78 -3.46 13.08
C THR A 358 26.75 -2.31 13.36
N GLU A 359 26.63 -1.22 12.61
CA GLU A 359 27.44 -0.01 12.77
C GLU A 359 26.65 1.10 13.50
N ASN A 360 25.42 0.79 13.92
CA ASN A 360 24.51 1.74 14.59
C ASN A 360 24.29 3.05 13.79
N THR A 361 24.25 2.96 12.45
CA THR A 361 24.29 4.13 11.57
C THR A 361 23.28 4.03 10.43
N LEU A 362 22.49 5.08 10.22
CA LEU A 362 21.72 5.31 9.00
C LEU A 362 22.59 6.11 8.02
N ARG A 363 23.00 5.48 6.92
CA ARG A 363 23.78 6.15 5.86
C ARG A 363 22.86 6.74 4.80
N VAL A 364 23.03 8.02 4.53
CA VAL A 364 22.37 8.77 3.45
C VAL A 364 23.33 8.81 2.27
N ARG A 365 22.95 8.12 1.19
CA ARG A 365 23.76 8.01 -0.03
C ARG A 365 23.52 9.17 -0.97
N ALA A 366 22.26 9.59 -1.08
CA ALA A 366 21.89 10.68 -1.98
C ALA A 366 20.54 11.31 -1.62
N TYR A 367 20.42 12.60 -1.91
CA TYR A 367 19.19 13.35 -2.00
C TYR A 367 19.13 14.05 -3.36
N TRP A 368 18.10 13.79 -4.13
CA TRP A 368 17.80 14.48 -5.39
C TRP A 368 16.60 15.39 -5.18
N PRO A 369 16.74 16.71 -5.31
CA PRO A 369 15.59 17.62 -5.28
C PRO A 369 14.71 17.40 -6.51
N GLU A 370 13.41 17.66 -6.41
CA GLU A 370 12.51 17.73 -7.56
C GLU A 370 12.68 19.05 -8.30
N ALA A 371 12.21 19.12 -9.55
CA ALA A 371 12.27 20.34 -10.36
C ALA A 371 11.71 21.56 -9.60
N GLY A 372 12.45 22.64 -9.54
CA GLY A 372 12.07 23.84 -8.80
C GLY A 372 12.08 23.73 -7.26
N GLN A 373 12.45 22.57 -6.70
CA GLN A 373 12.48 22.29 -5.25
C GLN A 373 13.91 22.27 -4.72
N ARG A 374 14.50 23.44 -4.48
CA ARG A 374 15.87 23.52 -3.94
C ARG A 374 15.95 22.99 -2.50
N LEU A 375 17.08 22.38 -2.14
CA LEU A 375 17.42 22.05 -0.76
C LEU A 375 17.86 23.34 -0.03
N THR A 376 16.89 24.14 0.40
CA THR A 376 17.17 25.31 1.23
C THR A 376 17.65 24.88 2.62
N ARG A 377 18.28 25.78 3.39
CA ARG A 377 18.70 25.51 4.77
C ARG A 377 17.54 24.97 5.62
N ALA A 378 16.35 25.62 5.58
CA ALA A 378 15.19 25.20 6.34
C ALA A 378 14.68 23.81 5.92
N ARG A 379 14.70 23.46 4.62
CA ARG A 379 14.35 22.12 4.17
C ARG A 379 15.41 21.10 4.58
N GLY A 380 16.70 21.46 4.55
CA GLY A 380 17.81 20.62 5.03
C GLY A 380 17.64 20.26 6.51
N GLU A 381 17.31 21.24 7.36
CA GLU A 381 17.03 21.02 8.78
C GLU A 381 15.84 20.07 9.00
N LYS A 382 14.77 20.18 8.21
CA LYS A 382 13.60 19.28 8.27
C LYS A 382 13.96 17.86 7.82
N LEU A 383 14.75 17.74 6.75
CA LEU A 383 15.23 16.45 6.24
C LEU A 383 16.14 15.75 7.27
N ASP A 384 17.09 16.48 7.83
CA ASP A 384 17.98 15.97 8.89
C ASP A 384 17.19 15.48 10.10
N ALA A 385 16.23 16.28 10.57
CA ALA A 385 15.35 15.88 11.66
C ALA A 385 14.53 14.62 11.36
N GLU A 386 14.07 14.43 10.10
CA GLU A 386 13.36 13.22 9.70
C GLU A 386 14.30 12.01 9.61
N LEU A 387 15.50 12.18 9.09
CA LEU A 387 16.50 11.12 9.01
C LEU A 387 16.93 10.63 10.40
N HIS A 388 17.07 11.53 11.37
CA HIS A 388 17.33 11.15 12.76
C HIS A 388 16.17 10.39 13.41
N ARG A 389 14.91 10.74 13.08
CA ARG A 389 13.74 9.97 13.54
C ARG A 389 13.72 8.57 12.93
N LEU A 390 14.01 8.47 11.63
CA LEU A 390 14.10 7.21 10.93
C LEU A 390 15.27 6.35 11.42
N ALA A 391 16.42 6.94 11.71
CA ALA A 391 17.56 6.23 12.28
C ALA A 391 17.14 5.54 13.59
N ARG A 392 16.55 6.28 14.53
CA ARG A 392 16.05 5.71 15.80
C ARG A 392 14.98 4.65 15.58
N PHE A 393 14.07 4.86 14.63
CA PHE A 393 13.05 3.87 14.29
C PHE A 393 13.66 2.58 13.73
N ALA A 394 14.71 2.68 12.93
CA ALA A 394 15.45 1.55 12.38
C ALA A 394 16.44 0.89 13.36
N GLY A 395 16.52 1.37 14.61
CA GLY A 395 17.46 0.88 15.60
C GLY A 395 18.89 1.39 15.40
N CYS A 396 19.05 2.60 14.83
CA CYS A 396 20.32 3.29 14.66
C CYS A 396 20.31 4.61 15.44
N GLU A 397 21.48 5.03 15.97
CA GLU A 397 21.62 6.27 16.73
C GLU A 397 22.20 7.41 15.88
N ARG A 398 22.99 7.09 14.88
CA ARG A 398 23.70 8.07 14.06
C ARG A 398 23.13 8.16 12.65
N VAL A 399 23.24 9.36 12.09
CA VAL A 399 23.02 9.62 10.65
C VAL A 399 24.36 10.03 10.06
N GLU A 400 24.76 9.36 8.99
CA GLU A 400 25.99 9.64 8.25
C GLU A 400 25.62 10.03 6.81
N TYR A 401 26.12 11.16 6.37
CA TYR A 401 25.96 11.63 4.99
C TYR A 401 27.21 11.27 4.19
N LEU A 402 27.06 10.48 3.13
CA LEU A 402 28.19 10.12 2.28
C LEU A 402 28.66 11.33 1.44
N PRO A 403 29.94 11.38 1.05
CA PRO A 403 30.44 12.46 0.19
C PRO A 403 29.58 12.63 -1.06
N GLY A 404 29.23 13.88 -1.37
CA GLY A 404 28.39 14.21 -2.53
C GLY A 404 26.93 13.72 -2.43
N TRP A 405 26.38 13.48 -1.26
CA TRP A 405 25.01 13.04 -1.05
C TRP A 405 23.95 14.01 -1.60
N GLN A 406 24.23 15.31 -1.65
CA GLN A 406 23.40 16.29 -2.32
C GLN A 406 23.63 16.20 -3.82
N ARG A 407 22.58 15.92 -4.56
CA ARG A 407 22.63 15.76 -6.01
C ARG A 407 21.82 16.85 -6.70
N ASP A 408 22.08 17.05 -7.97
CA ASP A 408 21.25 17.89 -8.81
C ASP A 408 19.94 17.17 -9.18
N HIS A 409 18.94 17.96 -9.58
CA HIS A 409 17.72 17.42 -10.14
C HIS A 409 18.02 16.57 -11.37
N LEU A 410 17.42 15.38 -11.43
CA LEU A 410 17.47 14.54 -12.63
C LEU A 410 16.12 14.63 -13.36
N HIS A 411 16.16 15.06 -14.61
CA HIS A 411 14.97 15.06 -15.47
C HIS A 411 14.43 13.64 -15.63
N ALA A 412 13.11 13.48 -15.65
CA ALA A 412 12.42 12.19 -15.79
C ALA A 412 12.59 11.58 -17.19
#